data_cc7c1e4a79300ea1fb1c42d9b6452670
#
_entry.id   cc7c1e4a79300ea1fb1c42d9b6452670
#
_cell.length_a   1.000
_cell.length_b   1.000
_cell.length_c   1.000
_cell.angle_alpha   90.00
_cell.angle_beta   90.00
_cell.angle_gamma   90.00
#
_symmetry.space_group_name_H-M   'P 1'
#
loop_
_entity.id
_entity.type
_entity.pdbx_description
1 polymer ?
#
loop_
_entity_poly.entity_id
_entity_poly.type
_entity_poly.pdbx_seq_one_letter_code
_entity_poly.pdbx_strand_id
1 'polypeptide(L)'
;TLAQNGASAKELLAACDTVRDVGLPELGVKLDDRDGGALWKLYDADELKKEIAREREAKEEKERAKRLAKEEAARKAAEKEAKAKVPPSDMFKTFSEYEGLYSKYDDEGVPTHDAAGEPLAKSAVKKLAKARAQQQKAHEAYLAKAGVENLSL
;
A
#
# COMPACT_ATOMS: atom_id res chain seq x y z
N THR A 1 34.55 18.89 -23.03
CA THR A 1 33.36 18.99 -22.15
C THR A 1 32.34 17.91 -22.48
N LEU A 2 31.44 17.55 -21.54
CA LEU A 2 30.38 16.55 -21.77
C LEU A 2 29.53 16.85 -23.03
N ALA A 3 29.19 18.11 -23.24
CA ALA A 3 28.43 18.55 -24.41
C ALA A 3 29.20 18.33 -25.73
N GLN A 4 30.51 18.54 -25.74
CA GLN A 4 31.37 18.32 -26.92
C GLN A 4 31.55 16.83 -27.25
N ASN A 5 31.42 15.95 -26.26
CA ASN A 5 31.55 14.51 -26.40
C ASN A 5 30.22 13.81 -26.77
N GLY A 6 29.18 14.55 -27.13
CA GLY A 6 27.90 13.99 -27.54
C GLY A 6 27.06 13.42 -26.40
N ALA A 7 27.24 13.92 -25.15
CA ALA A 7 26.45 13.50 -24.02
C ALA A 7 24.96 13.77 -24.23
N SER A 8 24.12 12.85 -23.83
CA SER A 8 22.66 12.98 -23.88
C SER A 8 22.16 14.09 -22.95
N ALA A 9 20.97 14.64 -23.21
CA ALA A 9 20.36 15.64 -22.35
C ALA A 9 20.24 15.14 -20.88
N LYS A 10 20.00 13.85 -20.67
CA LYS A 10 19.91 13.22 -19.37
C LYS A 10 21.24 13.26 -18.61
N GLU A 11 22.36 12.99 -19.30
CA GLU A 11 23.71 13.04 -18.70
C GLU A 11 24.12 14.48 -18.37
N LEU A 12 23.74 15.43 -19.21
CA LEU A 12 23.99 16.86 -18.93
C LEU A 12 23.18 17.34 -17.72
N LEU A 13 21.91 16.99 -17.63
CA LEU A 13 21.07 17.31 -16.46
C LEU A 13 21.63 16.68 -15.19
N ALA A 14 22.02 15.40 -15.22
CA ALA A 14 22.62 14.74 -14.06
C ALA A 14 23.92 15.41 -13.59
N ALA A 15 24.74 15.88 -14.52
CA ALA A 15 25.95 16.64 -14.18
C ALA A 15 25.63 18.01 -13.54
N CYS A 16 24.62 18.71 -14.06
CA CYS A 16 24.14 19.97 -13.47
C CYS A 16 23.57 19.74 -12.06
N ASP A 17 22.78 18.70 -11.88
CA ASP A 17 22.23 18.31 -10.56
C ASP A 17 23.37 17.99 -9.58
N THR A 18 24.40 17.29 -10.01
CA THR A 18 25.58 16.99 -9.17
C THR A 18 26.29 18.27 -8.72
N VAL A 19 26.50 19.22 -9.63
CA VAL A 19 27.10 20.51 -9.28
C VAL A 19 26.22 21.27 -8.29
N ARG A 20 24.91 21.35 -8.54
CA ARG A 20 23.95 22.07 -7.69
C ARG A 20 23.81 21.44 -6.31
N ASP A 21 23.69 20.12 -6.24
CA ASP A 21 23.27 19.42 -5.02
C ASP A 21 24.47 18.95 -4.18
N VAL A 22 25.68 18.92 -4.75
CA VAL A 22 26.92 18.50 -4.06
C VAL A 22 27.98 19.59 -4.13
N GLY A 23 28.37 20.04 -5.33
CA GLY A 23 29.51 20.95 -5.49
C GLY A 23 29.27 22.33 -4.89
N LEU A 24 28.12 22.93 -5.12
CA LEU A 24 27.80 24.27 -4.59
C LEU A 24 27.64 24.29 -3.06
N PRO A 25 26.98 23.30 -2.42
CA PRO A 25 26.91 23.21 -0.96
C PRO A 25 28.26 23.05 -0.27
N GLU A 26 29.24 22.41 -0.91
CA GLU A 26 30.60 22.32 -0.36
C GLU A 26 31.26 23.69 -0.20
N LEU A 27 30.87 24.63 -1.04
CA LEU A 27 31.31 26.02 -1.02
C LEU A 27 30.40 26.95 -0.20
N GLY A 28 29.38 26.38 0.46
CA GLY A 28 28.39 27.17 1.21
C GLY A 28 27.40 27.90 0.32
N VAL A 29 27.25 27.50 -0.96
CA VAL A 29 26.30 28.11 -1.89
C VAL A 29 25.05 27.26 -1.99
N LYS A 30 23.89 27.83 -1.63
CA LYS A 30 22.57 27.23 -1.88
C LYS A 30 21.95 27.88 -3.10
N LEU A 31 21.58 27.05 -4.08
CA LEU A 31 20.85 27.47 -5.27
C LEU A 31 19.37 27.12 -5.11
N ASP A 32 18.50 28.07 -5.39
CA ASP A 32 17.03 27.92 -5.32
C ASP A 32 16.46 28.25 -6.72
N ASP A 33 16.01 27.20 -7.42
CA ASP A 33 15.43 27.31 -8.74
C ASP A 33 13.99 27.79 -8.63
N ARG A 34 13.64 28.92 -9.28
CA ARG A 34 12.31 29.51 -9.31
C ARG A 34 11.88 29.81 -10.74
N ASP A 35 10.57 29.95 -10.96
CA ASP A 35 9.96 30.28 -12.26
C ASP A 35 10.41 31.62 -12.85
N GLY A 36 11.39 32.25 -12.50
CA GLY A 36 11.91 33.52 -13.01
C GLY A 36 13.44 33.56 -13.05
N GLY A 37 14.08 32.45 -12.70
CA GLY A 37 15.53 32.35 -12.63
C GLY A 37 16.01 31.78 -11.30
N ALA A 38 17.25 31.35 -11.27
CA ALA A 38 17.88 30.79 -10.07
C ALA A 38 18.33 31.90 -9.12
N LEU A 39 17.98 31.78 -7.85
CA LEU A 39 18.49 32.60 -6.77
C LEU A 39 19.57 31.83 -6.02
N TRP A 40 20.65 32.50 -5.65
CA TRP A 40 21.70 31.91 -4.85
C TRP A 40 21.89 32.67 -3.54
N LYS A 41 22.31 31.96 -2.50
CA LYS A 41 22.61 32.51 -1.18
C LYS A 41 23.86 31.86 -0.63
N LEU A 42 24.64 32.62 0.14
CA LEU A 42 25.79 32.14 0.88
C LEU A 42 25.39 31.76 2.30
N TYR A 43 25.85 30.60 2.73
CA TYR A 43 25.69 30.04 4.07
C TYR A 43 27.04 29.57 4.60
N ASP A 44 27.13 29.29 5.88
CA ASP A 44 28.21 28.45 6.39
C ASP A 44 28.12 27.05 5.76
N ALA A 45 29.24 26.57 5.18
CA ALA A 45 29.23 25.31 4.42
C ALA A 45 28.88 24.10 5.27
N ASP A 46 29.29 24.07 6.55
CA ASP A 46 29.00 22.95 7.45
C ASP A 46 27.54 22.96 7.93
N GLU A 47 26.97 24.13 8.15
CA GLU A 47 25.57 24.27 8.49
C GLU A 47 24.68 23.90 7.30
N LEU A 48 25.02 24.36 6.10
CA LEU A 48 24.29 24.02 4.88
C LEU A 48 24.30 22.50 4.59
N LYS A 49 25.44 21.84 4.76
CA LYS A 49 25.53 20.38 4.60
C LYS A 49 24.64 19.64 5.61
N LYS A 50 24.62 20.09 6.86
CA LYS A 50 23.75 19.50 7.90
C LYS A 50 22.26 19.70 7.57
N GLU A 51 21.90 20.89 7.08
CA GLU A 51 20.51 21.18 6.64
C GLU A 51 20.10 20.26 5.49
N ILE A 52 20.93 20.17 4.44
CA ILE A 52 20.67 19.31 3.27
C ILE A 52 20.58 17.83 3.68
N ALA A 53 21.46 17.36 4.56
CA ALA A 53 21.41 15.99 5.07
C ALA A 53 20.08 15.70 5.79
N ARG A 54 19.63 16.61 6.67
CA ARG A 54 18.33 16.48 7.36
C ARG A 54 17.13 16.50 6.40
N GLU A 55 17.15 17.39 5.41
CA GLU A 55 16.10 17.45 4.39
C GLU A 55 16.04 16.15 3.58
N ARG A 56 17.21 15.60 3.23
CA ARG A 56 17.33 14.34 2.50
C ARG A 56 16.81 13.15 3.33
N GLU A 57 17.24 13.03 4.57
CA GLU A 57 16.75 11.99 5.49
C GLU A 57 15.23 12.07 5.68
N ALA A 58 14.69 13.27 5.91
CA ALA A 58 13.25 13.48 6.07
C ALA A 58 12.47 13.10 4.79
N LYS A 59 13.02 13.41 3.61
CA LYS A 59 12.44 13.03 2.32
C LYS A 59 12.48 11.52 2.12
N GLU A 60 13.60 10.88 2.40
CA GLU A 60 13.76 9.42 2.29
C GLU A 60 12.83 8.69 3.27
N GLU A 61 12.70 9.17 4.51
CA GLU A 61 11.77 8.61 5.51
C GLU A 61 10.32 8.72 5.04
N LYS A 62 9.92 9.89 4.52
CA LYS A 62 8.58 10.11 3.97
C LYS A 62 8.28 9.19 2.78
N GLU A 63 9.22 9.03 1.87
CA GLU A 63 9.07 8.13 0.72
C GLU A 63 9.02 6.66 1.16
N ARG A 64 9.82 6.29 2.16
CA ARG A 64 9.79 4.95 2.77
C ARG A 64 8.44 4.67 3.44
N ALA A 65 7.94 5.62 4.24
CA ALA A 65 6.64 5.50 4.89
C ALA A 65 5.49 5.36 3.86
N LYS A 66 5.53 6.16 2.79
CA LYS A 66 4.56 6.11 1.70
C LYS A 66 4.59 4.76 0.97
N ARG A 67 5.79 4.22 0.73
CA ARG A 67 5.95 2.90 0.10
C ARG A 67 5.40 1.79 0.98
N LEU A 68 5.72 1.79 2.28
CA LEU A 68 5.20 0.81 3.24
C LEU A 68 3.68 0.88 3.37
N ALA A 69 3.11 2.09 3.44
CA ALA A 69 1.66 2.27 3.48
C ALA A 69 0.96 1.74 2.21
N LYS A 70 1.57 1.97 1.04
CA LYS A 70 1.07 1.44 -0.23
C LYS A 70 1.13 -0.09 -0.28
N GLU A 71 2.22 -0.68 0.18
CA GLU A 71 2.40 -2.13 0.24
C GLU A 71 1.39 -2.77 1.21
N GLU A 72 1.21 -2.17 2.40
CA GLU A 72 0.22 -2.64 3.36
C GLU A 72 -1.22 -2.53 2.82
N ALA A 73 -1.55 -1.43 2.14
CA ALA A 73 -2.84 -1.26 1.51
C ALA A 73 -3.06 -2.30 0.40
N ALA A 74 -2.05 -2.58 -0.41
CA ALA A 74 -2.11 -3.61 -1.45
C ALA A 74 -2.30 -5.01 -0.85
N ARG A 75 -1.58 -5.33 0.24
CA ARG A 75 -1.75 -6.60 0.97
C ARG A 75 -3.17 -6.76 1.52
N LYS A 76 -3.70 -5.72 2.19
CA LYS A 76 -5.08 -5.72 2.71
C LYS A 76 -6.12 -5.84 1.59
N ALA A 77 -5.89 -5.20 0.44
CA ALA A 77 -6.78 -5.31 -0.71
C ALA A 77 -6.75 -6.74 -1.29
N ALA A 78 -5.58 -7.35 -1.44
CA ALA A 78 -5.42 -8.71 -1.91
C ALA A 78 -6.07 -9.73 -0.94
N GLU A 79 -5.91 -9.55 0.37
CA GLU A 79 -6.56 -10.39 1.38
C GLU A 79 -8.10 -10.28 1.31
N LYS A 80 -8.60 -9.05 1.20
CA LYS A 80 -10.04 -8.81 1.04
C LYS A 80 -10.60 -9.44 -0.23
N GLU A 81 -9.87 -9.36 -1.32
CA GLU A 81 -10.25 -10.01 -2.58
C GLU A 81 -10.20 -11.54 -2.46
N ALA A 82 -9.16 -12.10 -1.84
CA ALA A 82 -9.07 -13.54 -1.60
C ALA A 82 -10.24 -14.05 -0.75
N LYS A 83 -10.63 -13.30 0.30
CA LYS A 83 -11.82 -13.61 1.09
C LYS A 83 -13.11 -13.52 0.27
N ALA A 84 -13.23 -12.51 -0.61
CA ALA A 84 -14.43 -12.34 -1.46
C ALA A 84 -14.60 -13.47 -2.49
N LYS A 85 -13.54 -14.17 -2.89
CA LYS A 85 -13.61 -15.34 -3.78
C LYS A 85 -14.32 -16.55 -3.14
N VAL A 86 -14.28 -16.64 -1.81
CA VAL A 86 -14.87 -17.78 -1.09
C VAL A 86 -16.37 -17.65 -1.03
N PRO A 87 -17.13 -18.71 -1.45
CA PRO A 87 -18.59 -18.72 -1.34
C PRO A 87 -19.06 -18.56 0.12
N PRO A 88 -20.20 -17.90 0.37
CA PRO A 88 -20.74 -17.69 1.71
C PRO A 88 -21.00 -18.99 2.50
N SER A 89 -21.34 -20.10 1.81
CA SER A 89 -21.54 -21.41 2.41
C SER A 89 -20.27 -22.04 3.01
N ASP A 90 -19.12 -21.68 2.46
CA ASP A 90 -17.85 -22.30 2.81
C ASP A 90 -16.96 -21.42 3.69
N MET A 91 -17.36 -20.16 3.92
CA MET A 91 -16.55 -19.21 4.65
C MET A 91 -16.14 -19.70 6.07
N PHE A 92 -17.05 -20.34 6.80
CA PHE A 92 -16.80 -20.84 8.16
C PHE A 92 -15.95 -22.11 8.21
N LYS A 93 -15.70 -22.75 7.05
CA LYS A 93 -14.82 -23.90 6.91
C LYS A 93 -13.45 -23.52 6.36
N THR A 94 -13.40 -22.41 5.59
CA THR A 94 -12.21 -22.01 4.81
C THR A 94 -11.40 -20.92 5.51
N PHE A 95 -12.05 -19.98 6.20
CA PHE A 95 -11.34 -18.90 6.85
C PHE A 95 -10.65 -19.39 8.12
N SER A 96 -9.35 -19.12 8.23
CA SER A 96 -8.53 -19.51 9.38
C SER A 96 -9.05 -19.01 10.73
N GLU A 97 -9.79 -17.89 10.73
CA GLU A 97 -10.45 -17.33 11.92
C GLU A 97 -11.59 -18.20 12.47
N TYR A 98 -12.11 -19.14 11.67
CA TYR A 98 -13.20 -20.05 12.04
C TYR A 98 -12.76 -21.52 12.07
N GLU A 99 -11.52 -21.82 11.66
CA GLU A 99 -11.00 -23.17 11.57
C GLU A 99 -11.03 -23.90 12.92
N GLY A 100 -11.66 -25.05 12.95
CA GLY A 100 -11.77 -25.88 14.15
C GLY A 100 -12.71 -25.37 15.24
N LEU A 101 -13.41 -24.24 15.05
CA LEU A 101 -14.29 -23.66 16.05
C LEU A 101 -15.70 -24.27 16.06
N TYR A 102 -16.12 -24.93 14.97
CA TYR A 102 -17.49 -25.38 14.78
C TYR A 102 -17.54 -26.82 14.27
N SER A 103 -18.53 -27.59 14.73
CA SER A 103 -18.69 -29.01 14.39
C SER A 103 -19.90 -29.29 13.48
N LYS A 104 -20.96 -28.47 13.55
CA LYS A 104 -22.16 -28.65 12.75
C LYS A 104 -22.63 -27.33 12.16
N TYR A 105 -23.23 -27.43 10.97
CA TYR A 105 -23.71 -26.29 10.18
C TYR A 105 -25.15 -26.54 9.76
N ASP A 106 -25.91 -25.49 9.48
CA ASP A 106 -27.24 -25.58 8.87
C ASP A 106 -27.12 -25.69 7.34
N ASP A 107 -28.28 -25.76 6.66
CA ASP A 107 -28.40 -25.89 5.20
C ASP A 107 -27.79 -24.67 4.46
N GLU A 108 -27.67 -23.55 5.16
CA GLU A 108 -27.07 -22.32 4.63
C GLU A 108 -25.58 -22.20 4.92
N GLY A 109 -24.97 -23.15 5.63
CA GLY A 109 -23.57 -23.15 6.02
C GLY A 109 -23.27 -22.33 7.27
N VAL A 110 -24.28 -21.88 8.03
CA VAL A 110 -24.06 -21.17 9.30
C VAL A 110 -23.79 -22.18 10.43
N PRO A 111 -22.76 -21.98 11.27
CA PRO A 111 -22.49 -22.86 12.38
C PRO A 111 -23.62 -22.87 13.40
N THR A 112 -23.98 -24.09 13.84
CA THR A 112 -25.03 -24.33 14.86
C THR A 112 -24.48 -24.88 16.17
N HIS A 113 -23.32 -25.55 16.12
CA HIS A 113 -22.65 -26.15 17.26
C HIS A 113 -21.17 -25.76 17.30
N ASP A 114 -20.63 -25.61 18.48
CA ASP A 114 -19.21 -25.37 18.68
C ASP A 114 -18.35 -26.63 18.43
N ALA A 115 -17.01 -26.53 18.63
CA ALA A 115 -16.08 -27.62 18.44
C ALA A 115 -16.34 -28.82 19.40
N ALA A 116 -16.90 -28.57 20.60
CA ALA A 116 -17.26 -29.59 21.57
C ALA A 116 -18.59 -30.30 21.25
N GLY A 117 -19.33 -29.81 20.25
CA GLY A 117 -20.64 -30.35 19.86
C GLY A 117 -21.80 -29.77 20.67
N GLU A 118 -21.56 -28.71 21.46
CA GLU A 118 -22.60 -27.98 22.17
C GLU A 118 -23.33 -26.98 21.26
N PRO A 119 -24.66 -26.82 21.41
CA PRO A 119 -25.41 -25.88 20.57
C PRO A 119 -25.02 -24.45 20.91
N LEU A 120 -24.77 -23.65 19.87
CA LEU A 120 -24.43 -22.25 20.02
C LEU A 120 -25.61 -21.41 20.54
N ALA A 121 -25.31 -20.42 21.38
CA ALA A 121 -26.31 -19.46 21.84
C ALA A 121 -26.94 -18.71 20.65
N LYS A 122 -28.24 -18.43 20.73
CA LYS A 122 -29.00 -17.72 19.68
C LYS A 122 -28.33 -16.39 19.23
N SER A 123 -27.71 -15.68 20.16
CA SER A 123 -26.97 -14.43 19.87
C SER A 123 -25.71 -14.68 19.03
N ALA A 124 -25.01 -15.80 19.26
CA ALA A 124 -23.84 -16.19 18.47
C ALA A 124 -24.24 -16.59 17.05
N VAL A 125 -25.26 -17.44 16.89
CA VAL A 125 -25.81 -17.82 15.58
C VAL A 125 -26.23 -16.59 14.79
N LYS A 126 -26.90 -15.62 15.43
CA LYS A 126 -27.31 -14.36 14.77
C LYS A 126 -26.11 -13.53 14.30
N LYS A 127 -25.00 -13.50 15.06
CA LYS A 127 -23.76 -12.82 14.64
C LYS A 127 -23.14 -13.51 13.43
N LEU A 128 -23.10 -14.85 13.43
CA LEU A 128 -22.54 -15.64 12.34
C LEU A 128 -23.40 -15.52 11.07
N ALA A 129 -24.73 -15.53 11.19
CA ALA A 129 -25.62 -15.26 10.07
C ALA A 129 -25.41 -13.87 9.47
N LYS A 130 -25.17 -12.84 10.31
CA LYS A 130 -24.82 -11.50 9.83
C LYS A 130 -23.47 -11.47 9.09
N ALA A 131 -22.46 -12.18 9.61
CA ALA A 131 -21.15 -12.30 8.95
C ALA A 131 -21.29 -12.99 7.57
N ARG A 132 -22.09 -14.07 7.49
CA ARG A 132 -22.42 -14.73 6.21
C ARG A 132 -23.09 -13.78 5.23
N ALA A 133 -24.06 -12.99 5.67
CA ALA A 133 -24.74 -12.03 4.80
C ALA A 133 -23.79 -10.93 4.28
N GLN A 134 -22.78 -10.54 5.07
CA GLN A 134 -21.73 -9.63 4.61
C GLN A 134 -20.82 -10.29 3.57
N GLN A 135 -20.44 -11.55 3.80
CA GLN A 135 -19.66 -12.32 2.84
C GLN A 135 -20.41 -12.53 1.53
N GLN A 136 -21.71 -12.77 1.58
CA GLN A 136 -22.55 -12.91 0.39
C GLN A 136 -22.48 -11.66 -0.48
N LYS A 137 -22.63 -10.48 0.11
CA LYS A 137 -22.49 -9.20 -0.62
C LYS A 137 -21.10 -9.01 -1.21
N ALA A 138 -20.05 -9.39 -0.47
CA ALA A 138 -18.68 -9.29 -0.96
C ALA A 138 -18.42 -10.26 -2.13
N HIS A 139 -18.95 -11.47 -2.04
CA HIS A 139 -18.82 -12.49 -3.08
C HIS A 139 -19.61 -12.11 -4.35
N GLU A 140 -20.83 -11.62 -4.21
CA GLU A 140 -21.63 -11.12 -5.33
C GLU A 140 -20.94 -9.95 -6.05
N ALA A 141 -20.37 -9.01 -5.28
CA ALA A 141 -19.61 -7.90 -5.85
C ALA A 141 -18.34 -8.37 -6.58
N TYR A 142 -17.68 -9.40 -6.05
CA TYR A 142 -16.53 -10.02 -6.71
C TYR A 142 -16.92 -10.69 -8.03
N LEU A 143 -18.02 -11.48 -8.04
CA LEU A 143 -18.52 -12.16 -9.25
C LEU A 143 -18.96 -11.15 -10.32
N ALA A 144 -19.63 -10.07 -9.92
CA ALA A 144 -20.03 -9.00 -10.83
C ALA A 144 -18.81 -8.35 -11.51
N LYS A 145 -17.73 -8.11 -10.74
CA LYS A 145 -16.48 -7.55 -11.28
C LYS A 145 -15.78 -8.54 -12.22
N ALA A 146 -15.65 -9.80 -11.81
CA ALA A 146 -15.03 -10.85 -12.62
C ALA A 146 -15.81 -11.15 -13.92
N GLY A 147 -17.14 -11.06 -13.87
CA GLY A 147 -18.01 -11.21 -15.05
C GLY A 147 -17.83 -10.10 -16.08
N VAL A 148 -17.55 -8.88 -15.65
CA VAL A 148 -17.28 -7.74 -16.55
C VAL A 148 -15.90 -7.85 -17.21
N GLU A 149 -14.89 -8.35 -16.50
CA GLU A 149 -13.55 -8.57 -17.08
C GLU A 149 -13.55 -9.64 -18.18
N ASN A 150 -14.39 -10.68 -18.07
CA ASN A 150 -14.52 -11.71 -19.11
C ASN A 150 -15.33 -11.26 -20.36
N LEU A 151 -16.06 -10.16 -20.29
CA LEU A 151 -16.81 -9.59 -21.42
C LEU A 151 -16.01 -8.55 -22.23
N SER A 152 -14.81 -8.19 -21.76
CA SER A 152 -13.95 -7.16 -22.36
C SER A 152 -12.78 -7.74 -23.20
N LEU A 153 -12.78 -9.04 -23.48
CA LEU A 153 -11.86 -9.75 -24.37
C LEU A 153 -12.60 -10.20 -25.63
#